data_647b87f4f23256fb6833fe5b7593359c
#
_entry.id   647b87f4f23256fb6833fe5b7593359c
#
_cell.length_a   1.000
_cell.length_b   1.000
_cell.length_c   1.000
_cell.angle_alpha   90.00
_cell.angle_beta   90.00
_cell.angle_gamma   90.00
#
_symmetry.space_group_name_H-M   'P 1'
#
loop_
_entity.id
_entity.type
_entity.pdbx_description
1 polymer ?
#
loop_
_entity_poly.entity_id
_entity_poly.type
_entity_poly.pdbx_seq_one_letter_code
_entity_poly.pdbx_strand_id
1 'polypeptide(L)'
;NEMKKLIEHIKAENIKTKAWVAEDPKNRWAGLYPEDEAHWVERGITTLEALERSELEEYIYDAHKTAFGCKGRHYKFSEMSLQELKDEADYISRACDEQMALEAEQEARSIKEFKELVQKTIDNGAGDEETALRWLSQGETFYHMQDVESWVWDYGILFTDYGKELVKKLEGIVTFKEWEAA
;
A
#
# COMPACT_ATOMS: atom_id res chain seq x y z
N ASN A 1 10.20 -24.76 -30.58
CA ASN A 1 11.25 -23.93 -29.98
C ASN A 1 10.71 -23.24 -28.73
N GLU A 2 11.36 -23.50 -27.59
CA GLU A 2 10.96 -22.98 -26.28
C GLU A 2 10.99 -21.44 -26.25
N MET A 3 12.00 -20.83 -26.87
CA MET A 3 12.11 -19.37 -26.93
C MET A 3 10.93 -18.74 -27.70
N LYS A 4 10.52 -19.36 -28.78
CA LYS A 4 9.35 -18.90 -29.54
C LYS A 4 8.06 -18.97 -28.70
N LYS A 5 7.87 -20.05 -27.96
CA LYS A 5 6.73 -20.19 -27.03
C LYS A 5 6.74 -19.13 -25.96
N LEU A 6 7.92 -18.82 -25.42
CA LEU A 6 8.07 -17.77 -24.41
C LEU A 6 7.66 -16.41 -24.97
N ILE A 7 8.15 -16.02 -26.14
CA ILE A 7 7.81 -14.73 -26.76
C ILE A 7 6.33 -14.64 -27.12
N GLU A 8 5.73 -15.72 -27.66
CA GLU A 8 4.31 -15.79 -27.94
C GLU A 8 3.47 -15.58 -26.66
N HIS A 9 3.88 -16.20 -25.56
CA HIS A 9 3.25 -16.01 -24.25
C HIS A 9 3.35 -14.55 -23.77
N ILE A 10 4.54 -13.97 -23.85
CA ILE A 10 4.78 -12.57 -23.46
C ILE A 10 3.91 -11.61 -24.26
N LYS A 11 3.83 -11.79 -25.57
CA LYS A 11 2.97 -10.98 -26.44
C LYS A 11 1.49 -11.09 -26.06
N ALA A 12 1.03 -12.31 -25.76
CA ALA A 12 -0.36 -12.55 -25.33
C ALA A 12 -0.65 -11.87 -23.98
N GLU A 13 0.27 -11.97 -23.03
CA GLU A 13 0.13 -11.30 -21.72
C GLU A 13 0.14 -9.76 -21.85
N ASN A 14 0.98 -9.22 -22.73
CA ASN A 14 1.00 -7.77 -22.99
C ASN A 14 -0.32 -7.28 -23.59
N ILE A 15 -0.95 -8.06 -24.45
CA ILE A 15 -2.28 -7.74 -25.02
C ILE A 15 -3.31 -7.67 -23.90
N LYS A 16 -3.34 -8.65 -22.99
CA LYS A 16 -4.23 -8.65 -21.82
C LYS A 16 -4.00 -7.45 -20.92
N THR A 17 -2.76 -7.11 -20.67
CA THR A 17 -2.37 -5.97 -19.83
C THR A 17 -2.84 -4.65 -20.46
N LYS A 18 -2.64 -4.46 -21.76
CA LYS A 18 -3.11 -3.28 -22.47
C LYS A 18 -4.63 -3.16 -22.43
N ALA A 19 -5.35 -4.26 -22.60
CA ALA A 19 -6.81 -4.28 -22.51
C ALA A 19 -7.31 -3.90 -21.12
N TRP A 20 -6.68 -4.42 -20.08
CA TRP A 20 -7.01 -4.10 -18.70
C TRP A 20 -6.78 -2.61 -18.37
N VAL A 21 -5.67 -2.03 -18.83
CA VAL A 21 -5.39 -0.59 -18.66
C VAL A 21 -6.41 0.25 -19.45
N ALA A 22 -6.79 -0.20 -20.66
CA ALA A 22 -7.73 0.53 -21.51
C ALA A 22 -9.15 0.61 -20.92
N GLU A 23 -9.54 -0.31 -20.05
CA GLU A 23 -10.84 -0.26 -19.37
C GLU A 23 -10.96 0.93 -18.41
N ASP A 24 -9.86 1.37 -17.78
CA ASP A 24 -9.83 2.49 -16.85
C ASP A 24 -8.47 3.20 -16.87
N PRO A 25 -8.14 3.90 -17.96
CA PRO A 25 -6.81 4.46 -18.16
C PRO A 25 -6.42 5.56 -17.15
N LYS A 26 -7.40 6.15 -16.46
CA LYS A 26 -7.14 7.16 -15.44
C LYS A 26 -6.63 6.58 -14.13
N ASN A 27 -7.06 5.37 -13.79
CA ASN A 27 -6.77 4.73 -12.50
C ASN A 27 -5.87 3.50 -12.61
N ARG A 28 -5.60 3.02 -13.82
CA ARG A 28 -4.81 1.82 -14.07
C ARG A 28 -3.54 2.14 -14.84
N TRP A 29 -2.45 1.64 -14.32
CA TRP A 29 -1.16 1.64 -15.01
C TRP A 29 -0.52 0.26 -14.83
N ALA A 30 0.10 -0.25 -15.87
CA ALA A 30 0.89 -1.46 -15.79
C ALA A 30 2.02 -1.43 -16.81
N GLY A 31 3.20 -1.88 -16.41
CA GLY A 31 4.32 -2.10 -17.30
C GLY A 31 4.08 -3.29 -18.23
N LEU A 32 4.68 -3.24 -19.38
CA LEU A 32 4.67 -4.33 -20.36
C LEU A 32 6.02 -5.07 -20.32
N TYR A 33 5.99 -6.37 -20.58
CA TYR A 33 7.21 -7.13 -20.77
C TYR A 33 7.85 -6.80 -22.12
N PRO A 34 9.19 -6.70 -22.17
CA PRO A 34 9.89 -6.62 -23.45
C PRO A 34 9.59 -7.84 -24.32
N GLU A 35 9.36 -7.62 -25.60
CA GLU A 35 9.04 -8.69 -26.56
C GLU A 35 10.28 -9.15 -27.35
N ASP A 36 11.43 -8.58 -27.06
CA ASP A 36 12.71 -8.89 -27.69
C ASP A 36 13.36 -10.12 -27.05
N GLU A 37 13.68 -11.12 -27.87
CA GLU A 37 14.36 -12.35 -27.41
C GLU A 37 15.68 -12.07 -26.71
N ALA A 38 16.48 -11.12 -27.20
CA ALA A 38 17.78 -10.80 -26.63
C ALA A 38 17.69 -10.38 -25.16
N HIS A 39 16.65 -9.64 -24.79
CA HIS A 39 16.38 -9.23 -23.41
C HIS A 39 16.28 -10.44 -22.46
N TRP A 40 15.56 -11.47 -22.89
CA TRP A 40 15.31 -12.67 -22.08
C TRP A 40 16.51 -13.62 -22.05
N VAL A 41 17.19 -13.77 -23.19
CA VAL A 41 18.42 -14.56 -23.27
C VAL A 41 19.49 -13.98 -22.33
N GLU A 42 19.67 -12.67 -22.33
CA GLU A 42 20.63 -11.99 -21.46
C GLU A 42 20.35 -12.24 -19.97
N ARG A 43 19.09 -12.42 -19.61
CA ARG A 43 18.64 -12.72 -18.24
C ARG A 43 18.62 -14.21 -17.90
N GLY A 44 18.95 -15.06 -18.83
CA GLY A 44 18.91 -16.52 -18.65
C GLY A 44 17.49 -17.10 -18.62
N ILE A 45 16.49 -16.35 -19.09
CA ILE A 45 15.09 -16.78 -19.16
C ILE A 45 14.77 -17.17 -20.59
N THR A 46 14.80 -18.48 -20.85
CA THR A 46 14.64 -19.03 -22.21
C THR A 46 13.47 -20.00 -22.37
N THR A 47 12.72 -20.22 -21.28
CA THR A 47 11.56 -21.10 -21.26
C THR A 47 10.41 -20.47 -20.46
N LEU A 48 9.18 -20.94 -20.67
CA LEU A 48 8.03 -20.55 -19.87
C LEU A 48 8.22 -20.88 -18.38
N GLU A 49 8.82 -22.02 -18.07
CA GLU A 49 9.11 -22.41 -16.70
C GLU A 49 10.09 -21.43 -16.03
N ALA A 50 11.15 -21.04 -16.74
CA ALA A 50 12.11 -20.07 -16.23
C ALA A 50 11.46 -18.70 -15.97
N LEU A 51 10.54 -18.26 -16.82
CA LEU A 51 9.76 -17.04 -16.60
C LEU A 51 8.87 -17.17 -15.36
N GLU A 52 8.13 -18.25 -15.25
CA GLU A 52 7.27 -18.53 -14.10
C GLU A 52 8.04 -18.54 -12.79
N ARG A 53 9.22 -19.21 -12.78
CA ARG A 53 10.11 -19.20 -11.62
C ARG A 53 10.55 -17.80 -11.25
N SER A 54 10.97 -17.01 -12.21
CA SER A 54 11.41 -15.63 -12.01
C SER A 54 10.30 -14.76 -11.39
N GLU A 55 9.09 -14.88 -11.89
CA GLU A 55 7.92 -14.15 -11.37
C GLU A 55 7.59 -14.58 -9.94
N LEU A 56 7.62 -15.87 -9.64
CA LEU A 56 7.37 -16.39 -8.28
C LEU A 56 8.45 -15.94 -7.30
N GLU A 57 9.73 -16.01 -7.71
CA GLU A 57 10.85 -15.56 -6.87
C GLU A 57 10.72 -14.07 -6.52
N GLU A 58 10.41 -13.23 -7.50
CA GLU A 58 10.22 -11.80 -7.30
C GLU A 58 9.02 -11.53 -6.39
N TYR A 59 7.89 -12.19 -6.62
CA TYR A 59 6.70 -12.08 -5.79
C TYR A 59 6.98 -12.48 -4.34
N ILE A 60 7.60 -13.64 -4.11
CA ILE A 60 7.94 -14.12 -2.77
C ILE A 60 8.85 -13.12 -2.06
N TYR A 61 9.87 -12.63 -2.75
CA TYR A 61 10.83 -11.68 -2.19
C TYR A 61 10.15 -10.37 -1.74
N ASP A 62 9.32 -9.79 -2.58
CA ASP A 62 8.67 -8.50 -2.31
C ASP A 62 7.46 -8.62 -1.38
N ALA A 63 6.58 -9.59 -1.61
CA ALA A 63 5.36 -9.77 -0.82
C ALA A 63 5.65 -10.19 0.63
N HIS A 64 6.79 -10.82 0.89
CA HIS A 64 7.24 -11.16 2.23
C HIS A 64 7.27 -9.95 3.17
N LYS A 65 7.61 -8.77 2.63
CA LYS A 65 7.61 -7.53 3.42
C LYS A 65 6.19 -7.16 3.89
N THR A 66 5.19 -7.32 3.04
CA THR A 66 3.79 -7.06 3.40
C THR A 66 3.29 -8.06 4.45
N ALA A 67 3.61 -9.34 4.27
CA ALA A 67 3.15 -10.40 5.17
C ALA A 67 3.86 -10.38 6.53
N PHE A 68 5.18 -10.14 6.56
CA PHE A 68 6.03 -10.36 7.72
C PHE A 68 6.94 -9.19 8.11
N GLY A 69 6.84 -8.06 7.42
CA GLY A 69 7.58 -6.84 7.76
C GLY A 69 8.98 -6.72 7.17
N CYS A 70 9.51 -7.76 6.53
CA CYS A 70 10.83 -7.75 5.90
C CYS A 70 10.82 -8.50 4.57
N LYS A 71 11.71 -8.11 3.66
CA LYS A 71 11.86 -8.80 2.37
C LYS A 71 12.42 -10.20 2.55
N GLY A 72 12.07 -11.11 1.64
CA GLY A 72 12.45 -12.52 1.67
C GLY A 72 13.91 -12.79 1.27
N ARG A 73 14.85 -12.23 2.02
CA ARG A 73 16.29 -12.36 1.73
C ARG A 73 16.89 -13.70 2.12
N HIS A 74 16.20 -14.45 2.95
CA HIS A 74 16.67 -15.75 3.48
C HIS A 74 16.42 -16.92 2.53
N TYR A 75 15.60 -16.74 1.50
CA TYR A 75 15.29 -17.80 0.54
C TYR A 75 16.48 -18.13 -0.35
N LYS A 76 16.72 -19.43 -0.52
CA LYS A 76 17.66 -19.97 -1.51
C LYS A 76 16.85 -20.49 -2.70
N PHE A 77 16.40 -19.56 -3.54
CA PHE A 77 15.47 -19.87 -4.62
C PHE A 77 16.00 -20.93 -5.60
N SER A 78 17.31 -20.94 -5.84
CA SER A 78 17.92 -21.94 -6.73
C SER A 78 17.77 -23.38 -6.24
N GLU A 79 17.57 -23.58 -4.94
CA GLU A 79 17.38 -24.89 -4.32
C GLU A 79 15.90 -25.31 -4.26
N MET A 80 14.98 -24.45 -4.63
CA MET A 80 13.55 -24.69 -4.58
C MET A 80 13.02 -25.20 -5.92
N SER A 81 12.17 -26.22 -5.87
CA SER A 81 11.42 -26.68 -7.05
C SER A 81 10.35 -25.66 -7.44
N LEU A 82 9.85 -25.75 -8.67
CA LEU A 82 8.73 -24.92 -9.11
C LEU A 82 7.49 -25.07 -8.21
N GLN A 83 7.20 -26.31 -7.80
CA GLN A 83 6.07 -26.57 -6.89
C GLN A 83 6.28 -25.94 -5.51
N GLU A 84 7.51 -26.04 -4.97
CA GLU A 84 7.85 -25.38 -3.71
C GLU A 84 7.70 -23.86 -3.80
N LEU A 85 8.10 -23.25 -4.91
CA LEU A 85 7.89 -21.82 -5.15
C LEU A 85 6.42 -21.46 -5.20
N LYS A 86 5.60 -22.26 -5.90
CA LYS A 86 4.14 -22.04 -5.96
C LYS A 86 3.49 -22.13 -4.58
N ASP A 87 3.86 -23.14 -3.82
CA ASP A 87 3.32 -23.37 -2.46
C ASP A 87 3.70 -22.23 -1.53
N GLU A 88 4.94 -21.77 -1.60
CA GLU A 88 5.41 -20.63 -0.79
C GLU A 88 4.74 -19.32 -1.21
N ALA A 89 4.55 -19.08 -2.50
CA ALA A 89 3.82 -17.92 -2.99
C ALA A 89 2.37 -17.91 -2.51
N ASP A 90 1.69 -19.05 -2.51
CA ASP A 90 0.33 -19.19 -1.98
C ASP A 90 0.27 -18.92 -0.48
N TYR A 91 1.23 -19.46 0.27
CA TYR A 91 1.35 -19.20 1.71
C TYR A 91 1.51 -17.72 2.02
N ILE A 92 2.44 -17.05 1.31
CA ILE A 92 2.70 -15.61 1.48
C ILE A 92 1.48 -14.78 1.06
N SER A 93 0.81 -15.15 -0.03
CA SER A 93 -0.41 -14.46 -0.49
C SER A 93 -1.50 -14.48 0.58
N ARG A 94 -1.73 -15.64 1.20
CA ARG A 94 -2.69 -15.75 2.31
C ARG A 94 -2.26 -14.92 3.52
N ALA A 95 -0.98 -14.95 3.87
CA ALA A 95 -0.45 -14.14 4.96
C ALA A 95 -0.59 -12.63 4.69
N CYS A 96 -0.41 -12.19 3.44
CA CYS A 96 -0.66 -10.81 3.03
C CYS A 96 -2.14 -10.44 3.22
N ASP A 97 -3.06 -11.30 2.80
CA ASP A 97 -4.50 -11.07 2.93
C ASP A 97 -4.91 -10.96 4.40
N GLU A 98 -4.39 -11.82 5.26
CA GLU A 98 -4.61 -11.76 6.70
C GLU A 98 -4.07 -10.47 7.31
N GLN A 99 -2.87 -10.06 6.91
CA GLN A 99 -2.26 -8.83 7.41
C GLN A 99 -3.06 -7.59 6.98
N MET A 100 -3.49 -7.55 5.72
CA MET A 100 -4.31 -6.46 5.21
C MET A 100 -5.67 -6.39 5.91
N ALA A 101 -6.27 -7.53 6.21
CA ALA A 101 -7.54 -7.59 6.97
C ALA A 101 -7.37 -7.07 8.40
N LEU A 102 -6.27 -7.42 9.07
CA LEU A 102 -5.95 -6.93 10.42
C LEU A 102 -5.72 -5.41 10.42
N GLU A 103 -5.00 -4.89 9.44
CA GLU A 103 -4.77 -3.46 9.31
C GLU A 103 -6.08 -2.69 9.06
N ALA A 104 -6.94 -3.21 8.18
CA ALA A 104 -8.26 -2.62 7.91
C ALA A 104 -9.15 -2.60 9.16
N GLU A 105 -9.14 -3.69 9.94
CA GLU A 105 -9.87 -3.77 11.21
C GLU A 105 -9.34 -2.77 12.24
N GLN A 106 -8.02 -2.64 12.35
CA GLN A 106 -7.38 -1.69 13.25
C GLN A 106 -7.69 -0.24 12.85
N GLU A 107 -7.64 0.09 11.55
CA GLU A 107 -8.02 1.41 11.04
C GLU A 107 -9.48 1.74 11.35
N ALA A 108 -10.38 0.80 11.11
CA ALA A 108 -11.80 0.98 11.42
C ALA A 108 -12.05 1.22 12.92
N ARG A 109 -11.32 0.53 13.78
CA ARG A 109 -11.37 0.72 15.23
C ARG A 109 -10.85 2.11 15.61
N SER A 110 -9.74 2.53 15.05
CA SER A 110 -9.14 3.85 15.31
C SER A 110 -10.08 4.99 14.89
N ILE A 111 -10.74 4.86 13.73
CA ILE A 111 -11.76 5.82 13.28
C ILE A 111 -12.92 5.87 14.26
N LYS A 112 -13.43 4.73 14.68
CA LYS A 112 -14.53 4.63 15.64
C LYS A 112 -14.18 5.32 16.96
N GLU A 113 -13.01 5.01 17.50
CA GLU A 113 -12.52 5.60 18.76
C GLU A 113 -12.37 7.11 18.66
N PHE A 114 -11.83 7.60 17.55
CA PHE A 114 -11.70 9.04 17.32
C PHE A 114 -13.09 9.73 17.22
N LYS A 115 -14.01 9.16 16.46
CA LYS A 115 -15.39 9.68 16.36
C LYS A 115 -16.09 9.70 17.72
N GLU A 116 -15.90 8.68 18.53
CA GLU A 116 -16.44 8.62 19.90
C GLU A 116 -15.82 9.70 20.79
N LEU A 117 -14.51 9.95 20.65
CA LEU A 117 -13.83 11.02 21.35
C LEU A 117 -14.39 12.41 20.98
N VAL A 118 -14.60 12.65 19.70
CA VAL A 118 -15.22 13.88 19.20
C VAL A 118 -16.64 14.03 19.77
N GLN A 119 -17.45 12.99 19.69
CA GLN A 119 -18.83 13.02 20.18
C GLN A 119 -18.91 13.25 21.70
N LYS A 120 -18.05 12.59 22.46
CA LYS A 120 -17.91 12.80 23.89
C LYS A 120 -17.55 14.25 24.23
N THR A 121 -16.65 14.84 23.46
CA THR A 121 -16.25 16.24 23.63
C THR A 121 -17.42 17.20 23.31
N ILE A 122 -18.19 16.91 22.26
CA ILE A 122 -19.42 17.65 21.94
C ILE A 122 -20.38 17.59 23.10
N ASP A 123 -20.69 16.42 23.63
CA ASP A 123 -21.63 16.16 24.70
C ASP A 123 -21.17 16.79 26.03
N ASN A 124 -19.86 16.90 26.24
CA ASN A 124 -19.29 17.49 27.46
C ASN A 124 -19.18 19.04 27.44
N GLY A 125 -19.71 19.68 26.42
CA GLY A 125 -19.83 21.13 26.41
C GLY A 125 -19.37 21.85 25.16
N ALA A 126 -18.68 21.17 24.24
CA ALA A 126 -18.24 21.80 22.99
C ALA A 126 -19.43 22.16 22.09
N GLY A 127 -20.46 21.35 22.08
CA GLY A 127 -21.75 21.63 21.41
C GLY A 127 -21.75 21.28 19.92
N ASP A 128 -20.64 21.38 19.22
CA ASP A 128 -20.48 21.01 17.80
C ASP A 128 -19.13 20.40 17.50
N GLU A 129 -19.00 19.84 16.31
CA GLU A 129 -17.77 19.17 15.86
C GLU A 129 -16.59 20.15 15.77
N GLU A 130 -16.79 21.31 15.18
CA GLU A 130 -15.73 22.31 15.01
C GLU A 130 -15.12 22.72 16.34
N THR A 131 -15.96 23.02 17.31
CA THR A 131 -15.54 23.38 18.66
C THR A 131 -14.85 22.22 19.36
N ALA A 132 -15.38 20.99 19.20
CA ALA A 132 -14.75 19.79 19.75
C ALA A 132 -13.35 19.56 19.18
N LEU A 133 -13.16 19.69 17.88
CA LEU A 133 -11.85 19.57 17.25
C LEU A 133 -10.88 20.66 17.71
N ARG A 134 -11.37 21.88 17.90
CA ARG A 134 -10.59 22.98 18.45
C ARG A 134 -10.13 22.66 19.87
N TRP A 135 -10.98 22.14 20.72
CA TRP A 135 -10.64 21.76 22.09
C TRP A 135 -9.64 20.59 22.11
N LEU A 136 -9.86 19.56 21.29
CA LEU A 136 -8.99 18.39 21.23
C LEU A 136 -7.57 18.73 20.74
N SER A 137 -7.44 19.72 19.86
CA SER A 137 -6.16 20.17 19.32
C SER A 137 -5.50 21.33 20.09
N GLN A 138 -6.17 21.83 21.13
CA GLN A 138 -5.77 23.04 21.86
C GLN A 138 -4.40 22.94 22.53
N GLY A 139 -4.02 21.75 22.96
CA GLY A 139 -2.71 21.50 23.57
C GLY A 139 -1.54 21.42 22.59
N GLU A 140 -1.83 21.40 21.29
CA GLU A 140 -0.82 21.25 20.25
C GLU A 140 -0.39 22.59 19.67
N THR A 141 0.86 22.63 19.18
CA THR A 141 1.38 23.80 18.46
C THR A 141 1.55 23.44 16.98
N PHE A 142 0.92 24.20 16.10
CA PHE A 142 0.96 24.00 14.65
C PHE A 142 1.68 25.16 13.98
N TYR A 143 2.75 24.87 13.23
CA TYR A 143 3.48 25.84 12.41
C TYR A 143 3.11 25.71 10.93
N HIS A 144 2.84 24.48 10.48
CA HIS A 144 2.46 24.16 9.10
C HIS A 144 1.59 22.90 9.04
N MET A 145 1.08 22.57 7.86
CA MET A 145 0.14 21.46 7.68
C MET A 145 0.72 20.11 8.08
N GLN A 146 2.03 19.91 7.99
CA GLN A 146 2.67 18.68 8.44
C GLN A 146 2.45 18.41 9.94
N ASP A 147 2.35 19.45 10.75
CA ASP A 147 2.05 19.31 12.18
C ASP A 147 0.62 18.83 12.40
N VAL A 148 -0.33 19.29 11.58
CA VAL A 148 -1.72 18.82 11.59
C VAL A 148 -1.77 17.35 11.19
N GLU A 149 -1.10 16.97 10.12
CA GLU A 149 -1.02 15.58 9.66
C GLU A 149 -0.38 14.68 10.74
N SER A 150 0.66 15.14 11.40
CA SER A 150 1.32 14.42 12.50
C SER A 150 0.37 14.17 13.66
N TRP A 151 -0.45 15.17 14.04
CA TRP A 151 -1.44 15.02 15.08
C TRP A 151 -2.53 14.00 14.71
N VAL A 152 -3.01 14.03 13.48
CA VAL A 152 -3.98 13.05 12.95
C VAL A 152 -3.36 11.65 12.87
N TRP A 153 -2.09 11.57 12.49
CA TRP A 153 -1.35 10.30 12.45
C TRP A 153 -1.27 9.63 13.83
N ASP A 154 -1.11 10.41 14.90
CA ASP A 154 -1.05 9.88 16.27
C ASP A 154 -2.32 9.14 16.68
N TYR A 155 -3.46 9.47 16.06
CA TYR A 155 -4.72 8.75 16.24
C TYR A 155 -4.85 7.50 15.35
N GLY A 156 -3.88 7.23 14.47
CA GLY A 156 -3.87 6.05 13.62
C GLY A 156 -4.80 6.12 12.41
N ILE A 157 -5.19 7.31 11.96
CA ILE A 157 -6.23 7.51 10.94
C ILE A 157 -5.80 8.36 9.74
N LEU A 158 -4.55 8.84 9.70
CA LEU A 158 -4.09 9.80 8.68
C LEU A 158 -4.31 9.33 7.24
N PHE A 159 -4.02 8.07 6.96
CA PHE A 159 -4.07 7.52 5.60
C PHE A 159 -5.45 6.97 5.21
N THR A 160 -6.44 7.10 6.08
CA THR A 160 -7.82 6.76 5.77
C THR A 160 -8.54 7.92 5.08
N ASP A 161 -9.63 7.64 4.36
CA ASP A 161 -10.44 8.69 3.75
C ASP A 161 -11.00 9.65 4.81
N TYR A 162 -11.42 9.12 5.95
CA TYR A 162 -11.86 9.92 7.08
C TYR A 162 -10.75 10.85 7.60
N GLY A 163 -9.52 10.33 7.75
CA GLY A 163 -8.37 11.11 8.20
C GLY A 163 -7.99 12.23 7.23
N LYS A 164 -8.07 11.97 5.93
CA LYS A 164 -7.81 12.99 4.90
C LYS A 164 -8.84 14.12 4.95
N GLU A 165 -10.11 13.81 5.13
CA GLU A 165 -11.16 14.82 5.31
C GLU A 165 -10.97 15.57 6.61
N LEU A 166 -10.57 14.90 7.69
CA LEU A 166 -10.27 15.53 8.98
C LEU A 166 -9.14 16.54 8.86
N VAL A 167 -8.06 16.21 8.15
CA VAL A 167 -6.94 17.14 7.90
C VAL A 167 -7.41 18.41 7.21
N LYS A 168 -8.27 18.28 6.19
CA LYS A 168 -8.88 19.43 5.51
C LYS A 168 -9.72 20.32 6.45
N LYS A 169 -10.53 19.70 7.29
CA LYS A 169 -11.33 20.43 8.30
C LYS A 169 -10.45 21.16 9.29
N LEU A 170 -9.40 20.52 9.78
CA LEU A 170 -8.47 21.08 10.75
C LEU A 170 -7.70 22.30 10.20
N GLU A 171 -7.39 22.32 8.91
CA GLU A 171 -6.77 23.47 8.27
C GLU A 171 -7.54 24.78 8.52
N GLY A 172 -8.86 24.71 8.49
CA GLY A 172 -9.77 25.85 8.78
C GLY A 172 -10.04 26.10 10.26
N ILE A 173 -9.60 25.23 11.14
CA ILE A 173 -9.91 25.29 12.58
C ILE A 173 -8.72 25.74 13.42
N VAL A 174 -7.52 25.18 13.13
CA VAL A 174 -6.30 25.44 13.90
C VAL A 174 -5.69 26.78 13.54
N THR A 175 -4.96 27.36 14.50
CA THR A 175 -4.19 28.58 14.28
C THR A 175 -2.72 28.21 14.12
N PHE A 176 -2.13 28.60 13.00
CA PHE A 176 -0.70 28.40 12.73
C PHE A 176 0.10 29.52 13.37
N LYS A 177 1.14 29.13 14.14
CA LYS A 177 2.10 30.07 14.72
C LYS A 177 3.23 30.32 13.73
N GLU A 178 3.78 31.53 13.74
CA GLU A 178 4.99 31.83 13.00
C GLU A 178 6.18 31.17 13.67
N TRP A 179 7.08 30.62 12.84
CA TRP A 179 8.35 30.10 13.31
C TRP A 179 9.25 31.27 13.71
N GLU A 180 9.61 31.33 15.01
CA GLU A 180 10.60 32.28 15.48
C GLU A 180 11.96 31.59 15.55
N ALA A 181 12.94 32.07 14.75
CA ALA A 181 14.31 31.61 14.84
C ALA A 181 14.88 32.08 16.19
N ALA A 182 15.38 31.13 16.98
CA ALA A 182 16.02 31.42 18.24
C ALA A 182 17.40 32.07 18.02
#